data_889aa7ca92f79e3aa5ec96ad2fea4600
#
_entry.id   889aa7ca92f79e3aa5ec96ad2fea4600
#
_cell.length_a   1.000
_cell.length_b   1.000
_cell.length_c   1.000
_cell.angle_alpha   90.00
_cell.angle_beta   90.00
_cell.angle_gamma   90.00
#
_symmetry.space_group_name_H-M   'P 1'
#
loop_
_entity.id
_entity.type
_entity.pdbx_description
1 polymer ?
#
loop_
_entity_poly.entity_id
_entity_poly.type
_entity_poly.pdbx_seq_one_letter_code
_entity_poly.pdbx_strand_id
1 'polypeptide(L)'
;MKKSIIADSILVSKYISGDEKSLEILIKRHKQRIYSFIYSKVYDRDLTEDIFQDTFIKVIRTLKLGNYNEEGKFISWVMRIAHNLVIDHFRKNKRIPKFENSHDFDIFSVLKNTD
;
A
#
# COMPACT_ATOMS: atom_id res chain seq x y z
N MET A 1 6.98 30.08 6.34
CA MET A 1 6.52 29.88 5.48
C MET A 1 5.87 28.70 5.41
N LYS A 2 4.95 28.48 5.03
CA LYS A 2 4.34 27.43 4.99
C LYS A 2 4.30 26.79 3.75
N LYS A 3 4.48 25.62 3.59
CA LYS A 3 4.40 25.01 2.47
C LYS A 3 3.11 24.47 2.25
N SER A 4 2.54 24.56 1.15
CA SER A 4 1.24 24.05 0.90
C SER A 4 1.39 22.60 0.72
N ILE A 5 0.50 21.81 1.21
CA ILE A 5 0.54 20.38 1.06
C ILE A 5 -0.35 19.99 -0.09
N ILE A 6 0.23 19.43 -1.12
CA ILE A 6 -0.54 19.03 -2.29
C ILE A 6 -1.24 17.72 -1.99
N ALA A 7 -2.51 17.65 -2.28
CA ALA A 7 -3.30 16.45 -2.00
C ALA A 7 -2.80 15.26 -2.80
N ASP A 8 -2.95 14.06 -2.25
CA ASP A 8 -2.53 12.84 -2.94
C ASP A 8 -3.21 12.74 -4.31
N SER A 9 -4.48 13.10 -4.41
CA SER A 9 -5.19 12.98 -5.67
C SER A 9 -4.55 13.81 -6.77
N ILE A 10 -4.03 14.96 -6.42
CA ILE A 10 -3.39 15.81 -7.41
C ILE A 10 -2.06 15.20 -7.82
N LEU A 11 -1.32 14.65 -6.86
CA LEU A 11 -0.05 14.01 -7.18
C LEU A 11 -0.26 12.78 -8.04
N VAL A 12 -1.31 12.02 -7.77
CA VAL A 12 -1.63 10.85 -8.57
C VAL A 12 -1.92 11.26 -10.01
N SER A 13 -2.72 12.30 -10.18
CA SER A 13 -3.07 12.77 -11.52
C SER A 13 -1.83 13.26 -12.25
N LYS A 14 -0.95 13.98 -11.56
CA LYS A 14 0.26 14.47 -12.18
C LYS A 14 1.16 13.32 -12.59
N TYR A 15 1.24 12.30 -11.76
CA TYR A 15 2.09 11.17 -12.10
C TYR A 15 1.54 10.46 -13.33
N ILE A 16 0.24 10.27 -13.40
CA ILE A 16 -0.37 9.61 -14.54
C ILE A 16 -0.13 10.42 -15.80
N SER A 17 -0.01 11.73 -15.67
CA SER A 17 0.26 12.57 -16.81
C SER A 17 1.74 12.64 -17.16
N GLY A 18 2.57 11.96 -16.44
CA GLY A 18 4.00 11.91 -16.78
C GLY A 18 4.97 12.55 -15.81
N ASP A 19 4.48 13.11 -14.71
CA ASP A 19 5.36 13.78 -13.77
C ASP A 19 5.91 12.78 -12.76
N GLU A 20 7.08 12.25 -13.01
CA GLU A 20 7.68 11.25 -12.16
C GLU A 20 7.96 11.75 -10.75
N LYS A 21 8.20 13.01 -10.57
CA LYS A 21 8.48 13.50 -9.26
C LYS A 21 7.29 13.41 -8.35
N SER A 22 6.11 13.43 -8.89
CA SER A 22 4.90 13.33 -8.07
C SER A 22 4.83 11.98 -7.38
N LEU A 23 5.31 10.92 -8.04
CA LEU A 23 5.31 9.61 -7.42
C LEU A 23 6.31 9.58 -6.28
N GLU A 24 7.46 10.22 -6.47
CA GLU A 24 8.46 10.24 -5.46
C GLU A 24 7.92 10.90 -4.21
N ILE A 25 7.15 11.97 -4.36
CA ILE A 25 6.56 12.66 -3.23
C ILE A 25 5.55 11.75 -2.53
N LEU A 26 4.75 11.04 -3.30
CA LEU A 26 3.76 10.14 -2.73
C LEU A 26 4.44 9.04 -1.92
N ILE A 27 5.51 8.46 -2.46
CA ILE A 27 6.21 7.41 -1.77
C ILE A 27 6.80 7.93 -0.46
N LYS A 28 7.48 9.07 -0.51
CA LYS A 28 8.08 9.61 0.67
C LYS A 28 7.04 10.00 1.72
N ARG A 29 5.92 10.51 1.28
CA ARG A 29 4.88 10.94 2.19
C ARG A 29 4.32 9.78 2.99
N HIS A 30 4.12 8.66 2.35
CA HIS A 30 3.47 7.54 3.00
C HIS A 30 4.37 6.37 3.39
N LYS A 31 5.67 6.49 3.08
CA LYS A 31 6.58 5.38 3.32
C LYS A 31 6.56 4.84 4.73
N GLN A 32 6.67 5.70 5.71
CA GLN A 32 6.76 5.23 7.06
C GLN A 32 5.51 4.49 7.50
N ARG A 33 4.36 4.98 7.12
CA ARG A 33 3.13 4.35 7.51
C ARG A 33 3.00 2.97 6.89
N ILE A 34 3.31 2.86 5.61
CA ILE A 34 3.19 1.60 4.92
C ILE A 34 4.22 0.61 5.44
N TYR A 35 5.45 1.09 5.61
CA TYR A 35 6.53 0.23 6.08
C TYR A 35 6.22 -0.30 7.47
N SER A 36 5.76 0.56 8.37
CA SER A 36 5.44 0.15 9.73
C SER A 36 4.32 -0.88 9.76
N PHE A 37 3.34 -0.70 8.87
CA PHE A 37 2.24 -1.63 8.82
C PHE A 37 2.77 -3.01 8.41
N ILE A 38 3.57 -3.07 7.37
CA ILE A 38 4.09 -4.35 6.89
C ILE A 38 4.96 -4.99 7.98
N TYR A 39 5.84 -4.20 8.59
CA TYR A 39 6.72 -4.74 9.60
C TYR A 39 5.93 -5.30 10.78
N SER A 40 4.84 -4.66 11.14
CA SER A 40 4.05 -5.14 12.26
C SER A 40 3.44 -6.51 11.99
N LYS A 41 3.41 -6.92 10.72
CA LYS A 41 2.85 -8.21 10.37
C LYS A 41 3.91 -9.28 10.18
N VAL A 42 5.05 -8.92 9.62
CA VAL A 42 6.05 -9.92 9.30
C VAL A 42 7.25 -9.95 10.24
N TYR A 43 7.48 -8.88 10.99
CA TYR A 43 8.57 -8.79 11.95
C TYR A 43 9.93 -9.14 11.36
N ASP A 44 10.20 -8.75 10.13
CA ASP A 44 11.44 -9.06 9.47
C ASP A 44 11.76 -7.88 8.57
N ARG A 45 12.89 -7.23 8.75
CA ARG A 45 13.21 -6.06 8.00
C ARG A 45 13.39 -6.32 6.54
N ASP A 46 14.11 -7.35 6.15
CA ASP A 46 14.35 -7.63 4.74
C ASP A 46 13.05 -7.97 4.02
N LEU A 47 12.21 -8.73 4.67
CA LEU A 47 10.94 -9.09 4.08
C LEU A 47 10.04 -7.87 3.97
N THR A 48 10.09 -6.98 4.96
CA THR A 48 9.31 -5.77 4.92
C THR A 48 9.72 -4.93 3.71
N GLU A 49 11.02 -4.84 3.47
CA GLU A 49 11.52 -4.07 2.36
C GLU A 49 11.04 -4.68 1.05
N ASP A 50 11.08 -5.98 0.93
CA ASP A 50 10.64 -6.65 -0.29
C ASP A 50 9.15 -6.43 -0.54
N ILE A 51 8.34 -6.55 0.50
CA ILE A 51 6.91 -6.35 0.34
C ILE A 51 6.59 -4.89 0.04
N PHE A 52 7.35 -3.98 0.65
CA PHE A 52 7.16 -2.56 0.38
C PHE A 52 7.44 -2.27 -1.09
N GLN A 53 8.52 -2.81 -1.62
CA GLN A 53 8.85 -2.59 -3.01
C GLN A 53 7.81 -3.22 -3.92
N ASP A 54 7.37 -4.42 -3.61
CA ASP A 54 6.36 -5.08 -4.43
C ASP A 54 5.05 -4.31 -4.40
N THR A 55 4.72 -3.70 -3.28
CA THR A 55 3.53 -2.89 -3.16
C THR A 55 3.58 -1.76 -4.18
N PHE A 56 4.72 -1.05 -4.24
CA PHE A 56 4.79 0.07 -5.15
C PHE A 56 4.98 -0.35 -6.60
N ILE A 57 5.54 -1.52 -6.86
CA ILE A 57 5.58 -2.02 -8.21
C ILE A 57 4.15 -2.20 -8.70
N LYS A 58 3.27 -2.72 -7.83
CA LYS A 58 1.90 -2.93 -8.23
C LYS A 58 1.17 -1.61 -8.37
N VAL A 59 1.44 -0.64 -7.50
CA VAL A 59 0.85 0.67 -7.58
C VAL A 59 1.22 1.31 -8.92
N ILE A 60 2.50 1.30 -9.25
CA ILE A 60 2.98 1.93 -10.47
C ILE A 60 2.35 1.28 -11.69
N ARG A 61 2.30 -0.02 -11.69
CA ARG A 61 1.74 -0.73 -12.82
C ARG A 61 0.26 -0.39 -13.00
N THR A 62 -0.47 -0.37 -11.92
CA THR A 62 -1.90 -0.07 -11.99
C THR A 62 -2.14 1.37 -12.46
N LEU A 63 -1.33 2.30 -11.98
CA LEU A 63 -1.48 3.69 -12.39
C LEU A 63 -1.15 3.86 -13.87
N LYS A 64 -0.08 3.21 -14.32
CA LYS A 64 0.30 3.36 -15.71
C LYS A 64 -0.65 2.70 -16.68
N LEU A 65 -1.34 1.67 -16.23
CA LEU A 65 -2.28 1.03 -17.10
C LEU A 65 -3.64 1.73 -17.09
N GLY A 66 -3.78 2.74 -16.27
CA GLY A 66 -5.04 3.47 -16.22
C GLY A 66 -6.14 2.75 -15.49
N ASN A 67 -5.78 1.77 -14.67
CA ASN A 67 -6.79 1.00 -13.98
C ASN A 67 -7.13 1.50 -12.58
N TYR A 68 -6.58 2.62 -12.19
CA TYR A 68 -6.87 3.15 -10.87
C TYR A 68 -7.94 4.22 -10.97
N ASN A 69 -8.92 4.14 -10.10
CA ASN A 69 -9.98 5.11 -10.12
C ASN A 69 -9.75 6.07 -8.98
N GLU A 70 -9.39 7.31 -9.28
CA GLU A 70 -9.10 8.27 -8.24
C GLU A 70 -10.34 8.73 -7.52
N GLU A 71 -10.46 8.40 -6.24
CA GLU A 71 -11.57 8.82 -5.46
C GLU A 71 -11.12 9.40 -4.15
N GLY A 72 -9.91 9.89 -4.08
CA GLY A 72 -9.41 10.49 -2.84
C GLY A 72 -9.01 9.48 -1.78
N LYS A 73 -8.84 8.23 -2.15
CA LYS A 73 -8.50 7.21 -1.19
C LYS A 73 -7.19 6.50 -1.51
N PHE A 74 -6.22 7.24 -1.97
CA PHE A 74 -4.97 6.65 -2.43
C PHE A 74 -4.29 5.80 -1.36
N ILE A 75 -4.10 6.34 -0.16
CA ILE A 75 -3.36 5.60 0.84
C ILE A 75 -4.13 4.34 1.28
N SER A 76 -5.44 4.39 1.35
CA SER A 76 -6.22 3.21 1.71
C SER A 76 -6.05 2.12 0.66
N TRP A 77 -6.00 2.52 -0.59
CA TRP A 77 -5.83 1.57 -1.68
C TRP A 77 -4.44 0.93 -1.61
N VAL A 78 -3.41 1.74 -1.36
CA VAL A 78 -2.06 1.22 -1.27
C VAL A 78 -1.93 0.28 -0.08
N MET A 79 -2.54 0.63 1.05
CA MET A 79 -2.48 -0.22 2.23
C MET A 79 -3.16 -1.56 1.98
N ARG A 80 -4.19 -1.56 1.17
CA ARG A 80 -4.87 -2.80 0.85
C ARG A 80 -3.97 -3.70 0.01
N ILE A 81 -3.22 -3.09 -0.93
CA ILE A 81 -2.29 -3.86 -1.73
C ILE A 81 -1.22 -4.48 -0.82
N ALA A 82 -0.69 -3.67 0.10
CA ALA A 82 0.35 -4.17 1.00
C ALA A 82 -0.19 -5.31 1.85
N HIS A 83 -1.40 -5.16 2.35
CA HIS A 83 -1.99 -6.16 3.19
C HIS A 83 -2.18 -7.47 2.43
N ASN A 84 -2.64 -7.39 1.20
CA ASN A 84 -2.84 -8.58 0.40
C ASN A 84 -1.51 -9.28 0.10
N LEU A 85 -0.44 -8.50 -0.10
CA LEU A 85 0.85 -9.10 -0.34
C LEU A 85 1.40 -9.79 0.91
N VAL A 86 1.11 -9.25 2.09
CA VAL A 86 1.50 -9.88 3.33
C VAL A 86 0.78 -11.23 3.46
N ILE A 87 -0.51 -11.25 3.18
CA ILE A 87 -1.28 -12.47 3.28
C ILE A 87 -0.79 -13.50 2.25
N ASP A 88 -0.47 -13.03 1.05
CA ASP A 88 0.02 -13.93 0.03
C ASP A 88 1.34 -14.55 0.45
N HIS A 89 2.20 -13.77 1.11
CA HIS A 89 3.47 -14.28 1.54
C HIS A 89 3.25 -15.41 2.55
N PHE A 90 2.36 -15.20 3.52
CA PHE A 90 2.13 -16.23 4.51
C PHE A 90 1.49 -17.47 3.87
N ARG A 91 0.62 -17.25 2.92
CA ARG A 91 -0.01 -18.37 2.29
C ARG A 91 0.99 -19.19 1.54
N LYS A 92 1.90 -18.55 0.81
CA LYS A 92 2.83 -19.28 0.04
C LYS A 92 3.78 -20.04 0.91
N ASN A 93 4.10 -19.55 2.09
CA ASN A 93 5.03 -20.23 2.92
C ASN A 93 4.33 -21.12 3.92
N LYS A 94 3.03 -21.26 3.73
CA LYS A 94 2.28 -22.09 4.59
C LYS A 94 2.51 -21.78 6.01
N ARG A 95 2.75 -20.54 6.36
CA ARG A 95 2.96 -20.22 7.69
C ARG A 95 1.76 -19.66 8.25
N ILE A 96 0.69 -19.61 7.68
CA ILE A 96 -0.46 -19.04 8.21
C ILE A 96 -1.01 -19.92 9.12
N PRO A 97 -0.95 -19.68 10.24
CA PRO A 97 -1.37 -20.51 11.19
C PRO A 97 -2.70 -20.40 11.28
N LYS A 98 -3.39 -20.93 11.07
CA LYS A 98 -4.70 -20.88 11.31
C LYS A 98 -5.24 -19.64 11.29
N PHE A 99 -4.96 -18.88 10.60
CA PHE A 99 -5.50 -17.70 10.57
C PHE A 99 -6.79 -17.75 10.45
N GLU A 100 -7.19 -18.66 10.17
CA GLU A 100 -8.44 -18.77 10.04
C GLU A 100 -9.04 -18.30 11.12
N ASN A 101 -8.49 -17.98 12.02
CA ASN A 101 -9.10 -17.56 13.09
C ASN A 101 -9.85 -16.43 12.68
N SER A 102 -11.03 -16.29 12.98
CA SER A 102 -11.87 -15.26 12.62
C SER A 102 -11.33 -13.95 13.00
N HIS A 103 -10.48 -13.88 13.94
CA HIS A 103 -9.97 -12.65 14.41
C HIS A 103 -9.22 -11.98 13.28
N ASP A 104 -8.36 -12.67 12.60
CA ASP A 104 -7.60 -12.10 11.55
C ASP A 104 -8.50 -11.81 10.37
N PHE A 105 -9.52 -12.58 10.22
CA PHE A 105 -10.41 -12.40 9.14
C PHE A 105 -11.18 -11.11 9.37
N ASP A 106 -11.49 -10.80 10.62
CA ASP A 106 -12.21 -9.60 10.91
C ASP A 106 -11.36 -8.37 10.61
N ILE A 107 -10.07 -8.42 10.87
CA ILE A 107 -9.21 -7.30 10.60
C ILE A 107 -9.19 -7.04 9.11
N PHE A 108 -9.22 -8.09 8.32
CA PHE A 108 -9.22 -7.96 6.91
C PHE A 108 -10.50 -7.28 6.49
N SER A 109 -11.62 -7.62 7.06
CA SER A 109 -12.87 -7.04 6.70
C SER A 109 -12.90 -5.58 7.04
N VAL A 110 -12.35 -5.22 8.16
CA VAL A 110 -12.32 -3.84 8.57
C VAL A 110 -11.49 -3.02 7.59
N LEU A 111 -10.37 -3.55 7.16
CA LEU A 111 -9.55 -2.83 6.24
C LEU A 111 -10.27 -2.62 4.91
N LYS A 112 -11.03 -3.59 4.50
CA LYS A 112 -11.73 -3.47 3.27
C LYS A 112 -12.82 -2.45 3.38
N ASN A 113 -13.46 -2.37 4.52
CA ASN A 113 -14.54 -1.46 4.68
C ASN A 113 -14.13 -0.03 4.94
N THR A 114 -12.89 0.21 5.23
CA THR A 114 -12.50 1.56 5.51
C THR A 114 -12.13 2.25 4.24
N ASP A 115 -12.26 1.67 3.16
CA ASP A 115 -11.97 2.33 1.93
C ASP A 115 -13.10 3.12 1.49
#